data_62ab47b689a4744c73ab1e49840129d0
#
_entry.id   62ab47b689a4744c73ab1e49840129d0
#
_cell.length_a   1.000
_cell.length_b   1.000
_cell.length_c   1.000
_cell.angle_alpha   90.00
_cell.angle_beta   90.00
_cell.angle_gamma   90.00
#
_symmetry.space_group_name_H-M   'P 1'
#
loop_
_entity.id
_entity.type
_entity.pdbx_description
1 polymer ?
#
loop_
_entity_poly.entity_id
_entity_poly.type
_entity_poly.pdbx_seq_one_letter_code
_entity_poly.pdbx_strand_id
1 'polypeptide(L)'
;MSSGISRFFKIASDRFFWGQHPEAALRYIPVVKEIKKRNLENSRILEIGSGSPGIVPYLKKKIDGLDVDFSGPQTKYLRKIKGSANDLPFKKNYYDVSFSVDVLEHLHQKNREQAIYEQFRVARKLSVIVVPCGKNSESQDKILRERWNKLFKKNNQFLDEHIKYGLSEKSEILQFIKNSLTRLKRKAKINSYPNLNISVRGILMKTWINRSKLLYYLYLKGFLTLIPILKFCNFGKTYRQVFVIEFAS
;
A
#
# COMPACT_ATOMS: atom_id res chain seq x y z
N MET A 1 1.32 9.00 38.60
CA MET A 1 1.36 10.16 37.65
C MET A 1 1.67 9.76 36.19
N SER A 2 2.23 8.60 35.88
CA SER A 2 2.59 8.21 34.50
C SER A 2 1.41 7.84 33.58
N SER A 3 0.26 7.39 34.14
CA SER A 3 -0.87 6.91 33.32
C SER A 3 -1.68 8.03 32.64
N GLY A 4 -1.80 9.20 33.26
CA GLY A 4 -2.58 10.31 32.74
C GLY A 4 -1.91 11.00 31.54
N ILE A 5 -0.60 11.24 31.64
CA ILE A 5 0.20 11.86 30.58
C ILE A 5 0.23 10.95 29.34
N SER A 6 0.44 9.64 29.52
CA SER A 6 0.41 8.66 28.45
C SER A 6 -0.95 8.62 27.74
N ARG A 7 -2.04 8.70 28.49
CA ARG A 7 -3.41 8.72 27.95
C ARG A 7 -3.70 10.00 27.16
N PHE A 8 -3.26 11.16 27.65
CA PHE A 8 -3.42 12.44 26.95
C PHE A 8 -2.65 12.44 25.61
N PHE A 9 -1.38 12.02 25.61
CA PHE A 9 -0.59 11.89 24.37
C PHE A 9 -1.20 10.92 23.37
N LYS A 10 -1.77 9.81 23.85
CA LYS A 10 -2.50 8.87 22.98
C LYS A 10 -3.71 9.51 22.35
N ILE A 11 -4.57 10.18 23.12
CA ILE A 11 -5.79 10.87 22.62
C ILE A 11 -5.41 11.96 21.61
N ALA A 12 -4.44 12.81 21.92
CA ALA A 12 -3.96 13.85 21.01
C ALA A 12 -3.37 13.24 19.74
N SER A 13 -2.53 12.22 19.86
CA SER A 13 -1.93 11.49 18.74
C SER A 13 -3.01 10.83 17.85
N ASP A 14 -4.02 10.20 18.45
CA ASP A 14 -5.08 9.54 17.69
C ASP A 14 -6.00 10.57 17.00
N ARG A 15 -6.17 11.76 17.58
CA ARG A 15 -6.90 12.86 16.94
C ARG A 15 -6.20 13.41 15.69
N PHE A 16 -4.87 13.57 15.72
CA PHE A 16 -4.10 14.15 14.61
C PHE A 16 -3.61 13.11 13.62
N PHE A 17 -3.25 11.91 14.09
CA PHE A 17 -2.58 10.86 13.31
C PHE A 17 -3.34 9.53 13.31
N TRP A 18 -4.67 9.57 13.47
CA TRP A 18 -5.48 8.35 13.49
C TRP A 18 -5.21 7.46 12.28
N GLY A 19 -4.89 6.18 12.55
CA GLY A 19 -4.60 5.18 11.52
C GLY A 19 -3.33 5.44 10.70
N GLN A 20 -2.52 6.47 11.05
CA GLN A 20 -1.32 6.83 10.33
C GLN A 20 -0.06 6.32 11.02
N HIS A 21 0.86 5.83 10.21
CA HIS A 21 2.26 5.59 10.58
C HIS A 21 3.15 5.84 9.34
N PRO A 22 4.45 6.10 9.50
CA PRO A 22 5.26 6.66 8.42
C PRO A 22 5.35 5.75 7.19
N GLU A 23 5.46 4.46 7.38
CA GLU A 23 5.55 3.51 6.28
C GLU A 23 4.23 3.44 5.48
N ALA A 24 3.07 3.46 6.16
CA ALA A 24 1.77 3.56 5.49
C ALA A 24 1.60 4.91 4.80
N ALA A 25 1.99 6.02 5.43
CA ALA A 25 1.92 7.34 4.80
C ALA A 25 2.71 7.36 3.48
N LEU A 26 3.96 6.88 3.49
CA LEU A 26 4.84 6.91 2.32
C LEU A 26 4.34 6.03 1.16
N ARG A 27 3.63 4.93 1.43
CA ARG A 27 3.07 4.08 0.38
C ARG A 27 1.74 4.59 -0.18
N TYR A 28 0.92 5.31 0.63
CA TYR A 28 -0.37 5.85 0.18
C TYR A 28 -0.29 7.25 -0.43
N ILE A 29 0.69 8.08 -0.06
CA ILE A 29 0.86 9.44 -0.61
C ILE A 29 0.91 9.46 -2.14
N PRO A 30 1.60 8.56 -2.85
CA PRO A 30 1.55 8.49 -4.31
C PRO A 30 0.14 8.35 -4.86
N VAL A 31 -0.67 7.46 -4.29
CA VAL A 31 -2.06 7.23 -4.73
C VAL A 31 -2.91 8.48 -4.50
N VAL A 32 -2.82 9.07 -3.31
CA VAL A 32 -3.53 10.33 -2.97
C VAL A 32 -3.16 11.44 -3.96
N LYS A 33 -1.87 11.57 -4.31
CA LYS A 33 -1.38 12.55 -5.28
C LYS A 33 -1.99 12.31 -6.66
N GLU A 34 -2.01 11.07 -7.15
CA GLU A 34 -2.53 10.74 -8.47
C GLU A 34 -4.05 10.95 -8.58
N ILE A 35 -4.80 10.64 -7.50
CA ILE A 35 -6.24 10.91 -7.42
C ILE A 35 -6.51 12.41 -7.44
N LYS A 36 -5.83 13.20 -6.59
CA LYS A 36 -6.01 14.64 -6.49
C LYS A 36 -5.60 15.39 -7.75
N LYS A 37 -4.49 15.01 -8.38
CA LYS A 37 -4.02 15.60 -9.63
C LYS A 37 -5.06 15.56 -10.75
N ARG A 38 -6.02 14.61 -10.68
CA ARG A 38 -7.08 14.40 -11.67
C ARG A 38 -8.47 14.82 -11.18
N ASN A 39 -8.56 15.44 -10.01
CA ASN A 39 -9.82 15.85 -9.38
C ASN A 39 -10.80 14.67 -9.20
N LEU A 40 -10.27 13.48 -8.81
CA LEU A 40 -11.05 12.25 -8.68
C LEU A 40 -11.36 11.88 -7.21
N GLU A 41 -11.07 12.74 -6.23
CA GLU A 41 -11.29 12.46 -4.82
C GLU A 41 -12.76 12.34 -4.39
N ASN A 42 -13.68 12.85 -5.19
CA ASN A 42 -15.13 12.75 -4.97
C ASN A 42 -15.80 11.74 -5.89
N SER A 43 -15.03 10.96 -6.65
CA SER A 43 -15.55 9.91 -7.53
C SER A 43 -15.72 8.58 -6.79
N ARG A 44 -16.24 7.57 -7.48
CA ARG A 44 -16.33 6.20 -6.93
C ARG A 44 -14.94 5.57 -6.93
N ILE A 45 -14.43 5.24 -5.74
CA ILE A 45 -13.07 4.75 -5.54
C ILE A 45 -13.14 3.37 -4.88
N LEU A 46 -12.37 2.42 -5.42
CA LEU A 46 -12.14 1.10 -4.86
C LEU A 46 -10.68 0.92 -4.48
N GLU A 47 -10.43 0.55 -3.25
CA GLU A 47 -9.15 0.00 -2.80
C GLU A 47 -9.22 -1.52 -2.73
N ILE A 48 -8.29 -2.19 -3.41
CA ILE A 48 -8.15 -3.65 -3.41
C ILE A 48 -7.03 -4.01 -2.44
N GLY A 49 -7.28 -4.93 -1.51
CA GLY A 49 -6.36 -5.24 -0.43
C GLY A 49 -6.27 -4.12 0.60
N SER A 50 -7.42 -3.52 0.95
CA SER A 50 -7.45 -2.33 1.82
C SER A 50 -7.11 -2.64 3.28
N GLY A 51 -7.35 -3.87 3.74
CA GLY A 51 -7.37 -4.14 5.16
C GLY A 51 -8.29 -3.17 5.90
N SER A 52 -7.85 -2.75 7.06
CA SER A 52 -8.50 -1.67 7.82
C SER A 52 -7.42 -0.77 8.41
N PRO A 53 -7.40 0.52 8.18
CA PRO A 53 -8.38 1.39 7.51
C PRO A 53 -8.03 1.76 6.05
N GLY A 54 -7.04 1.12 5.40
CA GLY A 54 -6.63 1.42 4.03
C GLY A 54 -6.11 2.84 3.85
N ILE A 55 -6.43 3.46 2.71
CA ILE A 55 -6.03 4.84 2.36
C ILE A 55 -6.81 5.93 3.13
N VAL A 56 -7.90 5.56 3.81
CA VAL A 56 -8.84 6.51 4.43
C VAL A 56 -8.16 7.59 5.30
N PRO A 57 -7.16 7.28 6.17
CA PRO A 57 -6.50 8.28 7.00
C PRO A 57 -5.82 9.40 6.19
N TYR A 58 -5.46 9.13 4.94
CA TYR A 58 -4.71 10.02 4.06
C TYR A 58 -5.61 10.75 3.06
N LEU A 59 -6.58 10.04 2.47
CA LEU A 59 -7.52 10.61 1.50
C LEU A 59 -8.67 11.36 2.19
N LYS A 60 -9.10 10.91 3.37
CA LYS A 60 -10.20 11.48 4.19
C LYS A 60 -11.53 11.55 3.42
N LYS A 61 -11.79 10.57 2.56
CA LYS A 61 -13.01 10.43 1.75
C LYS A 61 -13.64 9.07 1.97
N LYS A 62 -14.95 8.98 1.71
CA LYS A 62 -15.65 7.69 1.75
C LYS A 62 -15.32 6.90 0.49
N ILE A 63 -14.83 5.67 0.68
CA ILE A 63 -14.46 4.76 -0.40
C ILE A 63 -14.93 3.34 -0.10
N ASP A 64 -14.87 2.49 -1.11
CA ASP A 64 -15.04 1.06 -0.96
C ASP A 64 -13.66 0.40 -0.80
N GLY A 65 -13.56 -0.52 0.15
CA GLY A 65 -12.37 -1.34 0.34
C GLY A 65 -12.72 -2.81 0.23
N LEU A 66 -12.02 -3.54 -0.62
CA LEU A 66 -12.15 -4.98 -0.74
C LEU A 66 -10.93 -5.66 -0.14
N ASP A 67 -11.18 -6.65 0.71
CA ASP A 67 -10.13 -7.48 1.29
C ASP A 67 -10.68 -8.86 1.67
N VAL A 68 -9.79 -9.81 1.87
CA VAL A 68 -10.11 -11.14 2.41
C VAL A 68 -10.30 -11.10 3.93
N ASP A 69 -9.65 -10.14 4.60
CA ASP A 69 -9.71 -9.94 6.07
C ASP A 69 -9.77 -8.45 6.45
N PHE A 70 -10.64 -8.15 7.44
CA PHE A 70 -10.87 -6.82 7.98
C PHE A 70 -10.72 -6.77 9.50
N SER A 71 -9.72 -7.42 10.03
CA SER A 71 -9.47 -7.50 11.49
C SER A 71 -9.11 -6.16 12.16
N GLY A 72 -8.76 -5.14 11.41
CA GLY A 72 -8.35 -3.83 11.92
C GLY A 72 -9.49 -2.90 12.32
N PRO A 73 -9.17 -1.61 12.64
CA PRO A 73 -10.11 -0.65 13.20
C PRO A 73 -11.28 -0.34 12.26
N GLN A 74 -12.42 -0.01 12.85
CA GLN A 74 -13.61 0.42 12.11
C GLN A 74 -13.55 1.92 11.80
N THR A 75 -14.09 2.31 10.64
CA THR A 75 -14.27 3.70 10.25
C THR A 75 -15.51 3.87 9.36
N LYS A 76 -16.22 4.97 9.51
CA LYS A 76 -17.38 5.32 8.67
C LYS A 76 -17.00 5.69 7.22
N TYR A 77 -15.71 5.87 6.96
CA TYR A 77 -15.19 6.26 5.63
C TYR A 77 -14.78 5.07 4.76
N LEU A 78 -14.68 3.84 5.30
CA LEU A 78 -14.37 2.63 4.54
C LEU A 78 -15.58 1.69 4.54
N ARG A 79 -16.23 1.51 3.38
CA ARG A 79 -17.22 0.44 3.21
C ARG A 79 -16.48 -0.85 2.92
N LYS A 80 -16.48 -1.77 3.87
CA LYS A 80 -15.76 -3.05 3.80
C LYS A 80 -16.52 -4.07 2.98
N ILE A 81 -15.87 -4.64 1.98
CA ILE A 81 -16.42 -5.65 1.08
C ILE A 81 -15.47 -6.85 1.08
N LYS A 82 -15.95 -7.98 1.58
CA LYS A 82 -15.15 -9.21 1.63
C LYS A 82 -15.07 -9.83 0.23
N GLY A 83 -13.83 -10.11 -0.24
CA GLY A 83 -13.61 -10.67 -1.56
C GLY A 83 -12.15 -10.89 -1.88
N SER A 84 -11.90 -11.49 -3.04
CA SER A 84 -10.55 -11.77 -3.56
C SER A 84 -10.16 -10.76 -4.63
N ALA A 85 -8.89 -10.35 -4.66
CA ALA A 85 -8.34 -9.52 -5.72
C ALA A 85 -8.40 -10.18 -7.12
N ASN A 86 -8.49 -11.51 -7.18
CA ASN A 86 -8.52 -12.27 -8.43
C ASN A 86 -9.93 -12.42 -9.03
N ASP A 87 -10.96 -12.06 -8.28
CA ASP A 87 -12.37 -12.15 -8.71
C ASP A 87 -13.16 -11.06 -7.98
N LEU A 88 -13.25 -9.88 -8.59
CA LEU A 88 -13.91 -8.73 -8.01
C LEU A 88 -15.43 -8.78 -8.26
N PRO A 89 -16.29 -8.73 -7.23
CA PRO A 89 -17.74 -8.85 -7.36
C PRO A 89 -18.40 -7.56 -7.90
N PHE A 90 -17.76 -6.93 -8.87
CA PHE A 90 -18.24 -5.67 -9.43
C PHE A 90 -18.35 -5.73 -10.95
N LYS A 91 -19.27 -4.97 -11.52
CA LYS A 91 -19.40 -4.81 -12.98
C LYS A 91 -18.19 -4.09 -13.57
N LYS A 92 -17.91 -4.37 -14.86
CA LYS A 92 -16.91 -3.63 -15.63
C LYS A 92 -17.17 -2.11 -15.55
N ASN A 93 -16.11 -1.32 -15.40
CA ASN A 93 -16.15 0.15 -15.34
C ASN A 93 -17.05 0.73 -14.22
N TYR A 94 -17.28 -0.03 -13.14
CA TYR A 94 -18.14 0.42 -12.04
C TYR A 94 -17.51 1.55 -11.21
N TYR A 95 -16.20 1.52 -11.01
CA TYR A 95 -15.45 2.54 -10.27
C TYR A 95 -14.76 3.51 -11.22
N ASP A 96 -14.67 4.79 -10.84
CA ASP A 96 -13.86 5.76 -11.56
C ASP A 96 -12.37 5.50 -11.33
N VAL A 97 -12.03 5.13 -10.10
CA VAL A 97 -10.67 4.81 -9.65
C VAL A 97 -10.64 3.46 -8.98
N SER A 98 -9.68 2.63 -9.36
CA SER A 98 -9.29 1.45 -8.59
C SER A 98 -7.80 1.52 -8.26
N PHE A 99 -7.40 1.02 -7.11
CA PHE A 99 -5.98 0.91 -6.78
C PHE A 99 -5.70 -0.23 -5.82
N SER A 100 -4.44 -0.66 -5.80
CA SER A 100 -3.89 -1.60 -4.83
C SER A 100 -2.55 -1.11 -4.31
N VAL A 101 -2.28 -1.33 -3.02
CA VAL A 101 -1.05 -0.92 -2.34
C VAL A 101 -0.53 -2.07 -1.51
N ASP A 102 0.63 -2.58 -1.88
CA ASP A 102 1.27 -3.74 -1.24
C ASP A 102 0.31 -4.96 -1.18
N VAL A 103 -0.13 -5.44 -2.36
CA VAL A 103 -1.07 -6.58 -2.51
C VAL A 103 -0.47 -7.71 -3.33
N LEU A 104 0.18 -7.40 -4.45
CA LEU A 104 0.59 -8.42 -5.42
C LEU A 104 1.66 -9.37 -4.85
N GLU A 105 2.49 -8.90 -3.94
CA GLU A 105 3.51 -9.70 -3.24
C GLU A 105 2.92 -10.76 -2.30
N HIS A 106 1.66 -10.60 -1.88
CA HIS A 106 0.92 -11.57 -1.07
C HIS A 106 0.19 -12.60 -1.92
N LEU A 107 0.15 -12.42 -3.24
CA LEU A 107 -0.47 -13.35 -4.16
C LEU A 107 0.57 -14.32 -4.75
N HIS A 108 0.14 -15.57 -4.95
CA HIS A 108 0.94 -16.52 -5.74
C HIS A 108 1.21 -15.93 -7.12
N GLN A 109 2.43 -16.09 -7.66
CA GLN A 109 2.87 -15.48 -8.93
C GLN A 109 1.85 -15.66 -10.07
N LYS A 110 1.31 -16.88 -10.25
CA LYS A 110 0.30 -17.20 -11.28
C LYS A 110 -1.00 -16.36 -11.18
N ASN A 111 -1.28 -15.76 -10.03
CA ASN A 111 -2.51 -15.01 -9.78
C ASN A 111 -2.33 -13.49 -9.94
N ARG A 112 -1.10 -12.99 -10.05
CA ARG A 112 -0.80 -11.54 -10.08
C ARG A 112 -1.37 -10.86 -11.31
N GLU A 113 -1.22 -11.48 -12.48
CA GLU A 113 -1.78 -10.94 -13.73
C GLU A 113 -3.31 -10.89 -13.67
N GLN A 114 -3.96 -11.92 -13.13
CA GLN A 114 -5.41 -11.93 -12.96
C GLN A 114 -5.91 -10.85 -12.01
N ALA A 115 -5.21 -10.58 -10.92
CA ALA A 115 -5.54 -9.48 -10.00
C ALA A 115 -5.43 -8.11 -10.68
N ILE A 116 -4.39 -7.89 -11.49
CA ILE A 116 -4.24 -6.66 -12.30
C ILE A 116 -5.37 -6.55 -13.33
N TYR A 117 -5.71 -7.63 -14.01
CA TYR A 117 -6.82 -7.67 -14.96
C TYR A 117 -8.14 -7.27 -14.30
N GLU A 118 -8.47 -7.84 -13.15
CA GLU A 118 -9.69 -7.54 -12.41
C GLU A 118 -9.72 -6.08 -11.94
N GLN A 119 -8.58 -5.59 -11.40
CA GLN A 119 -8.44 -4.19 -11.02
C GLN A 119 -8.73 -3.24 -12.19
N PHE A 120 -8.26 -3.57 -13.41
CA PHE A 120 -8.50 -2.75 -14.60
C PHE A 120 -9.91 -2.93 -15.16
N ARG A 121 -10.49 -4.12 -15.04
CA ARG A 121 -11.86 -4.43 -15.48
C ARG A 121 -12.87 -3.53 -14.79
N VAL A 122 -12.72 -3.33 -13.49
CA VAL A 122 -13.67 -2.55 -12.70
C VAL A 122 -13.42 -1.04 -12.73
N ALA A 123 -12.23 -0.59 -13.17
CA ALA A 123 -11.86 0.82 -13.24
C ALA A 123 -12.30 1.47 -14.55
N ARG A 124 -12.81 2.70 -14.47
CA ARG A 124 -13.21 3.49 -15.65
C ARG A 124 -12.14 4.47 -16.11
N LYS A 125 -11.55 5.26 -15.19
CA LYS A 125 -10.68 6.39 -15.52
C LYS A 125 -9.23 6.18 -15.12
N LEU A 126 -9.00 5.70 -13.90
CA LEU A 126 -7.67 5.62 -13.31
C LEU A 126 -7.48 4.29 -12.56
N SER A 127 -6.33 3.68 -12.75
CA SER A 127 -5.87 2.60 -11.89
C SER A 127 -4.45 2.89 -11.40
N VAL A 128 -4.18 2.64 -10.12
CA VAL A 128 -2.85 2.83 -9.53
C VAL A 128 -2.43 1.54 -8.82
N ILE A 129 -1.22 1.07 -9.10
CA ILE A 129 -0.61 -0.07 -8.43
C ILE A 129 0.65 0.42 -7.73
N VAL A 130 0.74 0.21 -6.42
CA VAL A 130 1.95 0.44 -5.63
C VAL A 130 2.41 -0.90 -5.09
N VAL A 131 3.61 -1.31 -5.46
CA VAL A 131 4.07 -2.68 -5.18
C VAL A 131 5.58 -2.71 -4.91
N PRO A 132 6.05 -3.49 -3.93
CA PRO A 132 7.47 -3.78 -3.77
C PRO A 132 8.01 -4.49 -5.01
N CYS A 133 9.18 -4.06 -5.51
CA CYS A 133 9.75 -4.59 -6.74
C CYS A 133 11.23 -4.91 -6.62
N GLY A 134 11.61 -6.04 -7.21
CA GLY A 134 12.99 -6.37 -7.54
C GLY A 134 13.81 -6.95 -6.40
N LYS A 135 14.97 -7.49 -6.78
CA LYS A 135 15.89 -8.23 -5.89
C LYS A 135 16.38 -7.45 -4.67
N ASN A 136 16.58 -6.11 -4.80
CA ASN A 136 17.02 -5.30 -3.66
C ASN A 136 15.95 -5.24 -2.56
N SER A 137 14.68 -5.15 -2.95
CA SER A 137 13.53 -5.13 -2.04
C SER A 137 13.36 -6.47 -1.35
N GLU A 138 13.47 -7.55 -2.12
CA GLU A 138 13.44 -8.92 -1.61
C GLU A 138 14.59 -9.18 -0.62
N SER A 139 15.81 -8.75 -0.93
CA SER A 139 16.95 -8.88 -0.03
C SER A 139 16.74 -8.11 1.27
N GLN A 140 16.16 -6.91 1.21
CA GLN A 140 15.82 -6.16 2.42
C GLN A 140 14.78 -6.89 3.26
N ASP A 141 13.74 -7.45 2.66
CA ASP A 141 12.70 -8.18 3.38
C ASP A 141 13.24 -9.45 4.04
N LYS A 142 14.19 -10.16 3.42
CA LYS A 142 14.93 -11.28 4.04
C LYS A 142 15.65 -10.83 5.31
N ILE A 143 16.40 -9.72 5.25
CA ILE A 143 17.12 -9.15 6.40
C ILE A 143 16.14 -8.74 7.51
N LEU A 144 15.02 -8.12 7.17
CA LEU A 144 14.00 -7.69 8.14
C LEU A 144 13.30 -8.88 8.79
N ARG A 145 13.03 -9.94 8.03
CA ARG A 145 12.48 -11.20 8.54
C ARG A 145 13.43 -11.87 9.54
N GLU A 146 14.71 -11.99 9.22
CA GLU A 146 15.71 -12.53 10.11
C GLU A 146 15.79 -11.73 11.42
N ARG A 147 15.81 -10.39 11.30
CA ARG A 147 15.76 -9.50 12.45
C ARG A 147 14.51 -9.71 13.32
N TRP A 148 13.34 -9.82 12.68
CA TRP A 148 12.08 -10.08 13.36
C TRP A 148 12.15 -11.40 14.15
N ASN A 149 12.55 -12.48 13.49
CA ASN A 149 12.64 -13.81 14.10
C ASN A 149 13.66 -13.83 15.26
N LYS A 150 14.80 -13.16 15.11
CA LYS A 150 15.82 -13.03 16.16
C LYS A 150 15.29 -12.32 17.40
N LEU A 151 14.55 -11.23 17.20
CA LEU A 151 14.06 -10.38 18.31
C LEU A 151 12.82 -10.93 18.97
N PHE A 152 11.86 -11.44 18.22
CA PHE A 152 10.53 -11.79 18.74
C PHE A 152 10.30 -13.29 18.88
N LYS A 153 11.17 -14.14 18.30
CA LYS A 153 11.03 -15.60 18.26
C LYS A 153 9.67 -16.06 17.69
N LYS A 154 9.16 -15.30 16.70
CA LYS A 154 7.87 -15.53 16.05
C LYS A 154 8.00 -15.24 14.57
N ASN A 155 7.21 -15.91 13.75
CA ASN A 155 7.08 -15.61 12.33
C ASN A 155 6.36 -14.29 12.11
N ASN A 156 6.66 -13.63 10.99
CA ASN A 156 5.94 -12.48 10.50
C ASN A 156 5.29 -12.86 9.17
N GLN A 157 3.98 -13.06 9.18
CA GLN A 157 3.23 -13.57 8.02
C GLN A 157 3.52 -12.77 6.74
N PHE A 158 3.52 -11.44 6.82
CA PHE A 158 3.76 -10.58 5.65
C PHE A 158 5.15 -10.80 5.05
N LEU A 159 6.20 -10.80 5.88
CA LEU A 159 7.57 -11.02 5.41
C LEU A 159 7.78 -12.48 4.95
N ASP A 160 7.10 -13.44 5.56
CA ASP A 160 7.13 -14.84 5.14
C ASP A 160 6.48 -15.03 3.76
N GLU A 161 5.36 -14.35 3.48
CA GLU A 161 4.68 -14.37 2.19
C GLU A 161 5.53 -13.74 1.09
N HIS A 162 6.19 -12.59 1.34
CA HIS A 162 7.13 -11.96 0.40
C HIS A 162 8.26 -12.90 -0.01
N ILE A 163 8.80 -13.68 0.95
CA ILE A 163 9.86 -14.62 0.66
C ILE A 163 9.32 -15.87 -0.05
N LYS A 164 8.17 -16.36 0.36
CA LYS A 164 7.53 -17.55 -0.21
C LYS A 164 7.10 -17.34 -1.67
N TYR A 165 6.52 -16.18 -1.98
CA TYR A 165 5.98 -15.90 -3.31
C TYR A 165 6.93 -15.07 -4.19
N GLY A 166 8.01 -14.51 -3.59
CA GLY A 166 8.97 -13.63 -4.25
C GLY A 166 8.36 -12.28 -4.65
N LEU A 167 9.20 -11.30 -4.92
CA LEU A 167 8.78 -10.01 -5.43
C LEU A 167 8.95 -9.97 -6.94
N SER A 168 7.96 -9.41 -7.64
CA SER A 168 8.04 -9.23 -9.10
C SER A 168 9.07 -8.17 -9.48
N GLU A 169 9.74 -8.38 -10.62
CA GLU A 169 10.53 -7.33 -11.25
C GLU A 169 9.59 -6.27 -11.91
N LYS A 170 10.08 -5.04 -12.06
CA LYS A 170 9.31 -3.96 -12.70
C LYS A 170 8.86 -4.34 -14.12
N SER A 171 9.71 -5.02 -14.87
CA SER A 171 9.43 -5.49 -16.25
C SER A 171 8.28 -6.51 -16.27
N GLU A 172 8.23 -7.41 -15.29
CA GLU A 172 7.16 -8.41 -15.16
C GLU A 172 5.81 -7.74 -14.90
N ILE A 173 5.75 -6.80 -13.95
CA ILE A 173 4.52 -6.03 -13.69
C ILE A 173 4.08 -5.25 -14.93
N LEU A 174 5.00 -4.62 -15.66
CA LEU A 174 4.68 -3.93 -16.92
C LEU A 174 4.13 -4.89 -17.97
N GLN A 175 4.62 -6.12 -18.03
CA GLN A 175 4.08 -7.15 -18.94
C GLN A 175 2.65 -7.54 -18.55
N PHE A 176 2.38 -7.78 -17.26
CA PHE A 176 1.03 -8.07 -16.76
C PHE A 176 0.05 -6.92 -17.04
N ILE A 177 0.49 -5.67 -16.89
CA ILE A 177 -0.30 -4.48 -17.25
C ILE A 177 -0.65 -4.50 -18.73
N LYS A 178 0.32 -4.71 -19.62
CA LYS A 178 0.09 -4.75 -21.08
C LYS A 178 -0.83 -5.90 -21.48
N ASN A 179 -0.61 -7.10 -20.96
CA ASN A 179 -1.47 -8.27 -21.22
C ASN A 179 -2.92 -8.00 -20.78
N SER A 180 -3.09 -7.43 -19.58
CA SER A 180 -4.43 -7.09 -19.05
C SER A 180 -5.15 -6.05 -19.91
N LEU A 181 -4.44 -5.02 -20.39
CA LEU A 181 -5.00 -4.02 -21.32
C LEU A 181 -5.41 -4.64 -22.66
N THR A 182 -4.57 -5.50 -23.22
CA THR A 182 -4.86 -6.23 -24.46
C THR A 182 -6.10 -7.13 -24.31
N ARG A 183 -6.16 -7.90 -23.22
CA ARG A 183 -7.31 -8.79 -22.91
C ARG A 183 -8.61 -8.01 -22.73
N LEU A 184 -8.55 -6.80 -22.13
CA LEU A 184 -9.69 -5.90 -21.97
C LEU A 184 -10.03 -5.11 -23.23
N LYS A 185 -9.17 -5.16 -24.27
CA LYS A 185 -9.25 -4.33 -25.48
C LYS A 185 -9.32 -2.82 -25.14
N ARG A 186 -8.51 -2.38 -24.17
CA ARG A 186 -8.49 -0.99 -23.67
C ARG A 186 -7.17 -0.30 -24.00
N LYS A 187 -7.27 0.96 -24.41
CA LYS A 187 -6.12 1.87 -24.51
C LYS A 187 -5.94 2.63 -23.20
N ALA A 188 -4.68 2.82 -22.80
CA ALA A 188 -4.36 3.59 -21.61
C ALA A 188 -2.95 4.22 -21.72
N LYS A 189 -2.78 5.35 -21.06
CA LYS A 189 -1.45 5.94 -20.82
C LYS A 189 -0.88 5.28 -19.56
N ILE A 190 0.34 4.74 -19.68
CA ILE A 190 1.03 4.07 -18.58
C ILE A 190 2.22 4.94 -18.18
N ASN A 191 2.27 5.34 -16.90
CA ASN A 191 3.42 5.96 -16.28
C ASN A 191 3.90 5.11 -15.13
N SER A 192 5.21 5.13 -14.85
CA SER A 192 5.75 4.49 -13.65
C SER A 192 6.87 5.30 -13.03
N TYR A 193 6.95 5.31 -11.71
CA TYR A 193 8.02 5.99 -10.99
C TYR A 193 8.35 5.26 -9.69
N PRO A 194 9.59 5.43 -9.19
CA PRO A 194 10.04 4.79 -7.96
C PRO A 194 9.38 5.42 -6.72
N ASN A 195 9.27 4.63 -5.65
CA ASN A 195 8.77 5.10 -4.36
C ASN A 195 9.57 4.50 -3.22
N LEU A 196 10.01 5.37 -2.34
CA LEU A 196 10.71 5.12 -1.10
C LEU A 196 12.10 4.48 -1.26
N ASN A 197 13.13 5.28 -1.05
CA ASN A 197 14.51 4.84 -0.98
C ASN A 197 14.68 3.69 0.02
N ILE A 198 15.42 2.65 -0.37
CA ILE A 198 15.54 1.40 0.39
C ILE A 198 16.28 1.60 1.73
N SER A 199 17.23 2.53 1.79
CA SER A 199 17.95 2.84 3.04
C SER A 199 17.05 3.58 4.02
N VAL A 200 16.25 4.53 3.54
CA VAL A 200 15.24 5.24 4.35
C VAL A 200 14.23 4.24 4.91
N ARG A 201 13.68 3.35 4.06
CA ARG A 201 12.80 2.28 4.54
C ARG A 201 13.48 1.39 5.56
N GLY A 202 14.74 1.05 5.33
CA GLY A 202 15.53 0.23 6.25
C GLY A 202 15.61 0.83 7.66
N ILE A 203 15.81 2.15 7.76
CA ILE A 203 15.80 2.87 9.05
C ILE A 203 14.42 2.79 9.71
N LEU A 204 13.36 3.11 8.96
CA LEU A 204 11.99 3.06 9.45
C LEU A 204 11.62 1.66 9.97
N MET A 205 11.89 0.62 9.17
CA MET A 205 11.55 -0.74 9.52
C MET A 205 12.39 -1.29 10.67
N LYS A 206 13.69 -0.96 10.77
CA LYS A 206 14.53 -1.33 11.92
C LYS A 206 14.07 -0.66 13.21
N THR A 207 13.54 0.54 13.13
CA THR A 207 12.97 1.26 14.28
C THR A 207 11.63 0.63 14.70
N TRP A 208 10.81 0.19 13.75
CA TRP A 208 9.60 -0.57 14.02
C TRP A 208 9.91 -1.96 14.62
N ILE A 209 10.85 -2.70 14.02
CA ILE A 209 11.27 -4.03 14.48
C ILE A 209 12.28 -3.86 15.63
N ASN A 210 11.78 -3.47 16.79
CA ASN A 210 12.58 -3.24 17.98
C ASN A 210 11.81 -3.58 19.25
N ARG A 211 12.53 -3.95 20.33
CA ARG A 211 11.93 -4.22 21.64
C ARG A 211 11.70 -2.98 22.49
N SER A 212 12.34 -1.86 22.15
CA SER A 212 12.20 -0.60 22.88
C SER A 212 10.85 0.04 22.59
N LYS A 213 10.05 0.26 23.64
CA LYS A 213 8.77 0.98 23.54
C LYS A 213 8.96 2.41 23.04
N LEU A 214 10.06 3.06 23.40
CA LEU A 214 10.39 4.42 22.95
C LEU A 214 10.64 4.45 21.45
N LEU A 215 11.45 3.54 20.90
CA LEU A 215 11.71 3.46 19.46
C LEU A 215 10.45 3.08 18.67
N TYR A 216 9.63 2.19 19.20
CA TYR A 216 8.35 1.86 18.59
C TYR A 216 7.40 3.06 18.54
N TYR A 217 7.32 3.86 19.62
CA TYR A 217 6.52 5.09 19.63
C TYR A 217 7.07 6.16 18.68
N LEU A 218 8.40 6.32 18.65
CA LEU A 218 9.09 7.20 17.70
C LEU A 218 8.76 6.80 16.25
N TYR A 219 8.76 5.50 15.95
CA TYR A 219 8.32 5.00 14.66
C TYR A 219 6.87 5.38 14.39
N LEU A 220 5.95 5.05 15.31
CA LEU A 220 4.51 5.23 15.06
C LEU A 220 4.11 6.69 14.85
N LYS A 221 4.72 7.63 15.57
CA LYS A 221 4.25 9.02 15.62
C LYS A 221 5.35 10.05 15.33
N GLY A 222 6.57 9.83 15.83
CA GLY A 222 7.68 10.78 15.64
C GLY A 222 8.05 10.95 14.17
N PHE A 223 8.22 9.87 13.43
CA PHE A 223 8.56 9.97 12.01
C PHE A 223 7.44 10.50 11.11
N LEU A 224 6.20 10.59 11.60
CA LEU A 224 5.13 11.25 10.83
C LEU A 224 5.42 12.73 10.60
N THR A 225 6.11 13.39 11.54
CA THR A 225 6.52 14.79 11.39
C THR A 225 7.53 14.99 10.25
N LEU A 226 8.26 13.93 9.89
CA LEU A 226 9.26 13.94 8.81
C LEU A 226 8.68 13.57 7.44
N ILE A 227 7.42 13.17 7.35
CA ILE A 227 6.78 12.79 6.08
C ILE A 227 6.89 13.88 5.00
N PRO A 228 6.76 15.19 5.30
CA PRO A 228 6.94 16.25 4.31
C PRO A 228 8.29 16.19 3.57
N ILE A 229 9.34 15.68 4.21
CA ILE A 229 10.68 15.49 3.65
C ILE A 229 10.82 14.09 3.07
N LEU A 230 10.46 13.06 3.82
CA LEU A 230 10.65 11.65 3.43
C LEU A 230 9.90 11.26 2.15
N LYS A 231 8.77 11.90 1.84
CA LYS A 231 8.03 11.67 0.59
C LYS A 231 8.82 12.01 -0.69
N PHE A 232 9.91 12.74 -0.58
CA PHE A 232 10.81 13.06 -1.69
C PHE A 232 12.00 12.09 -1.81
N CYS A 233 12.17 11.17 -0.86
CA CYS A 233 13.23 10.16 -0.90
C CYS A 233 12.88 9.01 -1.86
N ASN A 234 12.75 9.33 -3.16
CA ASN A 234 12.37 8.39 -4.22
C ASN A 234 13.49 8.20 -5.25
N PHE A 235 14.73 8.36 -4.85
CA PHE A 235 15.92 8.29 -5.70
C PHE A 235 16.81 7.08 -5.34
N GLY A 236 17.70 6.71 -6.24
CA GLY A 236 18.60 5.57 -6.06
C GLY A 236 17.84 4.23 -6.08
N LYS A 237 18.30 3.28 -5.27
CA LYS A 237 17.61 2.01 -5.09
C LYS A 237 16.36 2.24 -4.24
N THR A 238 15.19 1.91 -4.78
CA THR A 238 13.90 2.10 -4.12
C THR A 238 13.22 0.77 -3.85
N TYR A 239 12.34 0.76 -2.84
CA TYR A 239 11.65 -0.43 -2.40
C TYR A 239 10.41 -0.72 -3.24
N ARG A 240 9.65 0.32 -3.63
CA ARG A 240 8.41 0.17 -4.40
C ARG A 240 8.52 0.81 -5.77
N GLN A 241 7.67 0.32 -6.67
CA GLN A 241 7.30 1.00 -7.91
C GLN A 241 5.83 1.40 -7.85
N VAL A 242 5.54 2.57 -8.38
CA VAL A 242 4.18 3.07 -8.60
C VAL A 242 3.90 2.98 -10.10
N PHE A 243 2.82 2.31 -10.46
CA PHE A 243 2.31 2.27 -11.83
C PHE A 243 0.98 3.01 -11.87
N VAL A 244 0.87 3.94 -12.80
CA VAL A 244 -0.30 4.80 -13.00
C VAL A 244 -0.86 4.53 -14.39
N ILE A 245 -2.06 4.02 -14.46
CA ILE A 245 -2.74 3.61 -15.68
C ILE A 245 -3.97 4.51 -15.86
N GLU A 246 -3.89 5.41 -16.83
CA GLU A 246 -4.96 6.34 -17.17
C GLU A 246 -5.65 5.84 -18.43
N PHE A 247 -6.89 5.40 -18.28
CA PHE A 247 -7.63 4.80 -19.37
C PHE A 247 -8.16 5.87 -20.33
N ALA A 248 -8.05 5.60 -21.63
CA ALA A 248 -8.70 6.42 -22.64
C ALA A 248 -10.22 6.35 -22.46
N SER A 249 -10.87 7.50 -22.64
CA SER A 249 -12.33 7.67 -22.61
C SER A 249 -13.00 6.90 -23.71
#